data_c43a9f699c3a6bec8a049b6681f2c08b
#
_entry.id   c43a9f699c3a6bec8a049b6681f2c08b
#
_cell.length_a   1.000
_cell.length_b   1.000
_cell.length_c   1.000
_cell.angle_alpha   90.00
_cell.angle_beta   90.00
_cell.angle_gamma   90.00
#
_symmetry.space_group_name_H-M   'P 1'
#
loop_
_entity.id
_entity.type
_entity.pdbx_description
1 polymer ?
#
loop_
_entity_poly.entity_id
_entity_poly.type
_entity_poly.pdbx_seq_one_letter_code
_entity_poly.pdbx_strand_id
1 'polypeptide(L)'
;MIDPGLQRVINRLGANLSRDLLVQKTTNNLREFLQVDRVVLYYFVRQWEGRVTFESLSSSEFSIFGNTGPDECFNGEYAAKYEAGRVRAIPDIETAAISECHRDFLRNLKVRANLAVPILNNGKLWGLLIAHHCRDTRSWSESDILVVQKAAQELEMSPVIRDN
;
A
#
# COMPACT_ATOMS: atom_id res chain seq x y z
N MET A 1 -2.38 -8.91 -19.31
CA MET A 1 -1.06 -9.52 -19.04
C MET A 1 0.01 -8.43 -18.98
N ILE A 2 0.88 -8.48 -18.00
CA ILE A 2 1.95 -7.50 -17.88
C ILE A 2 3.07 -7.79 -18.88
N ASP A 3 3.66 -6.73 -19.40
CA ASP A 3 4.84 -6.79 -20.25
C ASP A 3 6.00 -7.50 -19.51
N PRO A 4 6.74 -8.43 -20.16
CA PRO A 4 7.88 -9.11 -19.54
C PRO A 4 8.97 -8.17 -19.01
N GLY A 5 9.18 -7.02 -19.64
CA GLY A 5 10.12 -6.01 -19.19
C GLY A 5 9.66 -5.37 -17.87
N LEU A 6 8.38 -5.04 -17.77
CA LEU A 6 7.79 -4.52 -16.54
C LEU A 6 7.82 -5.56 -15.43
N GLN A 7 7.55 -6.83 -15.73
CA GLN A 7 7.61 -7.91 -14.76
C GLN A 7 9.00 -8.03 -14.15
N ARG A 8 10.05 -7.89 -14.96
CA ARG A 8 11.43 -7.91 -14.46
C ARG A 8 11.72 -6.71 -13.55
N VAL A 9 11.22 -5.53 -13.90
CA VAL A 9 11.36 -4.34 -13.04
C VAL A 9 10.69 -4.57 -11.69
N ILE A 10 9.47 -5.10 -11.69
CA ILE A 10 8.71 -5.38 -10.47
C ILE A 10 9.43 -6.42 -9.62
N ASN A 11 9.91 -7.50 -10.22
CA ASN A 11 10.62 -8.56 -9.51
C ASN A 11 11.91 -8.04 -8.89
N ARG A 12 12.65 -7.20 -9.59
CA ARG A 12 13.87 -6.58 -9.08
C ARG A 12 13.57 -5.65 -7.93
N LEU A 13 12.57 -4.80 -8.07
CA LEU A 13 12.15 -3.88 -7.01
C LEU A 13 11.74 -4.66 -5.76
N GLY A 14 10.89 -5.68 -5.91
CA GLY A 14 10.48 -6.52 -4.78
C GLY A 14 11.65 -7.20 -4.09
N ALA A 15 12.61 -7.72 -4.85
CA ALA A 15 13.81 -8.34 -4.29
C ALA A 15 14.66 -7.31 -3.52
N ASN A 16 14.82 -6.11 -4.06
CA ASN A 16 15.58 -5.04 -3.42
C ASN A 16 14.89 -4.55 -2.13
N LEU A 17 13.55 -4.37 -2.18
CA LEU A 17 12.78 -3.99 -1.00
C LEU A 17 12.90 -5.04 0.11
N SER A 18 12.85 -6.32 -0.26
CA SER A 18 12.93 -7.41 0.72
C SER A 18 14.30 -7.51 1.42
N ARG A 19 15.34 -6.94 0.83
CA ARG A 19 16.68 -6.88 1.42
C ARG A 19 16.96 -5.59 2.19
N ASP A 20 16.09 -4.60 2.08
CA ASP A 20 16.28 -3.30 2.70
C ASP A 20 15.82 -3.36 4.15
N LEU A 21 16.76 -3.15 5.09
CA LEU A 21 16.46 -3.24 6.53
C LEU A 21 15.48 -2.14 6.98
N LEU A 22 15.56 -0.96 6.40
CA LEU A 22 14.62 0.12 6.71
C LEU A 22 13.20 -0.28 6.34
N VAL A 23 13.02 -0.82 5.14
CA VAL A 23 11.72 -1.30 4.68
C VAL A 23 11.18 -2.40 5.60
N GLN A 24 12.00 -3.41 5.90
CA GLN A 24 11.60 -4.52 6.78
C GLN A 24 11.20 -4.03 8.17
N LYS A 25 12.03 -3.23 8.79
CA LYS A 25 11.77 -2.75 10.16
C LYS A 25 10.56 -1.83 10.20
N THR A 26 10.47 -0.88 9.28
CA THR A 26 9.36 0.08 9.27
C THR A 26 8.03 -0.63 9.08
N THR A 27 7.94 -1.55 8.12
CA THR A 27 6.69 -2.26 7.85
C THR A 27 6.31 -3.24 8.95
N ASN A 28 7.29 -3.99 9.49
CA ASN A 28 7.03 -4.93 10.58
C ASN A 28 6.62 -4.21 11.87
N ASN A 29 7.32 -3.14 12.22
CA ASN A 29 6.97 -2.35 13.41
C ASN A 29 5.59 -1.73 13.27
N LEU A 30 5.26 -1.24 12.07
CA LEU A 30 3.96 -0.66 11.79
C LEU A 30 2.85 -1.70 11.93
N ARG A 31 3.05 -2.90 11.36
CA ARG A 31 2.07 -3.98 11.46
C ARG A 31 1.82 -4.37 12.92
N GLU A 32 2.88 -4.49 13.70
CA GLU A 32 2.78 -4.84 15.11
C GLU A 32 2.13 -3.73 15.93
N PHE A 33 2.50 -2.48 15.70
CA PHE A 33 1.91 -1.33 16.39
C PHE A 33 0.41 -1.25 16.14
N LEU A 34 0.01 -1.36 14.87
CA LEU A 34 -1.41 -1.29 14.48
C LEU A 34 -2.19 -2.55 14.80
N GLN A 35 -1.50 -3.68 15.02
CA GLN A 35 -2.11 -5.00 15.21
C GLN A 35 -3.03 -5.37 14.06
N VAL A 36 -2.54 -5.17 12.85
CA VAL A 36 -3.26 -5.50 11.61
C VAL A 36 -2.71 -6.77 10.98
N ASP A 37 -3.43 -7.30 10.00
CA ASP A 37 -3.08 -8.57 9.37
C ASP A 37 -1.99 -8.43 8.33
N ARG A 38 -1.90 -7.27 7.65
CA ARG A 38 -0.82 -7.04 6.70
C ARG A 38 -0.57 -5.55 6.50
N VAL A 39 0.68 -5.25 6.15
CA VAL A 39 1.12 -3.93 5.67
C VAL A 39 1.82 -4.16 4.35
N VAL A 40 1.46 -3.41 3.32
CA VAL A 40 2.00 -3.60 1.98
C VAL A 40 2.53 -2.30 1.40
N LEU A 41 3.53 -2.45 0.51
CA LEU A 41 3.95 -1.40 -0.40
C LEU A 41 3.35 -1.69 -1.76
N TYR A 42 2.59 -0.73 -2.26
CA TYR A 42 1.92 -0.79 -3.55
C TYR A 42 2.61 0.21 -4.47
N TYR A 43 3.29 -0.27 -5.51
CA TYR A 43 4.11 0.54 -6.40
C TYR A 43 3.40 0.76 -7.74
N PHE A 44 3.42 2.00 -8.25
CA PHE A 44 2.90 2.30 -9.57
C PHE A 44 4.00 2.09 -10.61
N VAL A 45 3.89 1.00 -11.39
CA VAL A 45 4.87 0.67 -12.44
C VAL A 45 4.77 1.63 -13.63
N ARG A 46 3.59 2.17 -13.84
CA ARG A 46 3.28 3.27 -14.78
C ARG A 46 1.94 3.86 -14.36
N GLN A 47 1.55 4.97 -14.95
CA GLN A 47 0.32 5.69 -14.61
C GLN A 47 -0.91 5.01 -15.21
N TRP A 48 -1.90 4.52 -14.47
CA TRP A 48 -1.80 4.29 -13.01
C TRP A 48 -2.03 2.81 -12.80
N GLU A 49 -0.99 2.06 -13.03
CA GLU A 49 -1.00 0.61 -12.96
C GLU A 49 -0.07 0.19 -11.84
N GLY A 50 -0.62 -0.43 -10.82
CA GLY A 50 0.13 -0.74 -9.61
C GLY A 50 0.25 -2.22 -9.30
N ARG A 51 1.22 -2.54 -8.45
CA ARG A 51 1.50 -3.90 -7.98
C ARG A 51 1.92 -3.87 -6.52
N VAL A 52 1.52 -4.90 -5.79
CA VAL A 52 2.05 -5.16 -4.44
C VAL A 52 3.48 -5.68 -4.59
N THR A 53 4.45 -4.92 -4.12
CA THR A 53 5.88 -5.22 -4.28
C THR A 53 6.57 -5.65 -3.01
N PHE A 54 5.95 -5.42 -1.85
CA PHE A 54 6.47 -5.83 -0.56
C PHE A 54 5.31 -5.98 0.42
N GLU A 55 5.43 -6.94 1.33
CA GLU A 55 4.39 -7.17 2.35
C GLU A 55 4.99 -7.63 3.67
N SER A 56 4.40 -7.16 4.76
CA SER A 56 4.63 -7.64 6.12
C SER A 56 3.33 -8.29 6.60
N LEU A 57 3.37 -9.55 6.97
CA LEU A 57 2.18 -10.38 7.22
C LEU A 57 2.17 -10.93 8.64
N SER A 58 0.97 -11.01 9.23
CA SER A 58 0.76 -11.75 10.49
C SER A 58 0.71 -13.26 10.23
N SER A 59 0.32 -13.66 9.02
CA SER A 59 0.26 -15.04 8.59
C SER A 59 0.38 -15.11 7.08
N SER A 60 1.01 -16.17 6.56
CA SER A 60 1.19 -16.36 5.12
C SER A 60 -0.13 -16.45 4.34
N GLU A 61 -1.22 -16.81 5.01
CA GLU A 61 -2.55 -16.87 4.36
C GLU A 61 -3.03 -15.50 3.85
N PHE A 62 -2.47 -14.40 4.37
CA PHE A 62 -2.83 -13.04 3.97
C PHE A 62 -1.97 -12.50 2.83
N SER A 63 -1.08 -13.30 2.25
CA SER A 63 -0.22 -12.85 1.16
C SER A 63 -1.02 -12.43 -0.07
N ILE A 64 -0.71 -11.24 -0.58
CA ILE A 64 -1.24 -10.70 -1.83
C ILE A 64 -0.10 -10.21 -2.74
N PHE A 65 1.10 -10.72 -2.52
CA PHE A 65 2.28 -10.31 -3.27
C PHE A 65 2.04 -10.44 -4.78
N GLY A 66 2.40 -9.38 -5.51
CA GLY A 66 2.25 -9.35 -6.96
C GLY A 66 0.85 -8.99 -7.47
N ASN A 67 -0.14 -8.92 -6.59
CA ASN A 67 -1.50 -8.55 -7.00
C ASN A 67 -1.52 -7.14 -7.59
N THR A 68 -2.37 -6.97 -8.60
CA THR A 68 -2.59 -5.69 -9.27
C THR A 68 -3.58 -4.86 -8.47
N GLY A 69 -3.56 -3.55 -8.72
CA GLY A 69 -4.55 -2.65 -8.16
C GLY A 69 -5.82 -2.58 -9.01
N PRO A 70 -6.81 -1.80 -8.54
CA PRO A 70 -8.02 -1.55 -9.29
C PRO A 70 -7.74 -0.46 -10.33
N ASP A 71 -6.92 -0.77 -11.33
CA ASP A 71 -6.45 0.22 -12.30
C ASP A 71 -7.61 0.95 -12.98
N GLU A 72 -8.73 0.25 -13.17
CA GLU A 72 -9.96 0.82 -13.71
C GLU A 72 -10.62 1.83 -12.77
N CYS A 73 -10.35 1.71 -11.47
CA CYS A 73 -10.92 2.56 -10.42
C CYS A 73 -9.99 3.72 -10.03
N PHE A 74 -8.75 3.68 -10.46
CA PHE A 74 -7.73 4.67 -10.10
C PHE A 74 -7.34 5.49 -11.32
N ASN A 75 -7.26 6.80 -11.16
CA ASN A 75 -6.93 7.71 -12.25
C ASN A 75 -6.06 8.87 -11.75
N GLY A 76 -5.71 9.78 -12.66
CA GLY A 76 -4.86 10.93 -12.32
C GLY A 76 -5.45 11.85 -11.26
N GLU A 77 -6.77 11.91 -11.11
CA GLU A 77 -7.42 12.70 -10.06
C GLU A 77 -7.12 12.11 -8.68
N TYR A 78 -7.21 10.80 -8.51
CA TYR A 78 -6.84 10.14 -7.26
C TYR A 78 -5.36 10.31 -6.96
N ALA A 79 -4.52 10.17 -8.00
CA ALA A 79 -3.08 10.36 -7.85
C ALA A 79 -2.75 11.77 -7.36
N ALA A 80 -3.39 12.79 -7.92
CA ALA A 80 -3.19 14.19 -7.51
C ALA A 80 -3.58 14.39 -6.04
N LYS A 81 -4.67 13.78 -5.59
CA LYS A 81 -5.10 13.85 -4.18
C LYS A 81 -4.04 13.24 -3.25
N TYR A 82 -3.50 12.07 -3.60
CA TYR A 82 -2.46 11.43 -2.80
C TYR A 82 -1.17 12.26 -2.79
N GLU A 83 -0.79 12.83 -3.91
CA GLU A 83 0.38 13.72 -3.98
C GLU A 83 0.21 14.95 -3.09
N ALA A 84 -1.02 15.40 -2.91
CA ALA A 84 -1.36 16.50 -2.00
C ALA A 84 -1.49 16.06 -0.53
N GLY A 85 -1.24 14.79 -0.22
CA GLY A 85 -1.21 14.30 1.15
C GLY A 85 -2.47 13.57 1.60
N ARG A 86 -3.34 13.17 0.68
CA ARG A 86 -4.57 12.44 1.04
C ARG A 86 -4.26 11.18 1.82
N VAL A 87 -5.06 10.95 2.86
CA VAL A 87 -5.12 9.69 3.61
C VAL A 87 -6.47 9.06 3.36
N ARG A 88 -6.48 7.76 3.08
CA ARG A 88 -7.72 7.01 2.92
C ARG A 88 -7.88 6.04 4.08
N ALA A 89 -8.75 6.38 5.03
CA ALA A 89 -9.03 5.56 6.20
C ALA A 89 -10.45 5.00 6.09
N ILE A 90 -10.55 3.68 5.97
CA ILE A 90 -11.83 2.97 5.82
C ILE A 90 -11.95 1.96 6.95
N PRO A 91 -12.81 2.21 7.96
CA PRO A 91 -13.00 1.28 9.09
C PRO A 91 -13.74 -0.01 8.69
N ASP A 92 -14.59 0.08 7.68
CA ASP A 92 -15.39 -1.04 7.20
C ASP A 92 -15.69 -0.82 5.71
N ILE A 93 -15.15 -1.66 4.84
CA ILE A 93 -15.35 -1.52 3.40
C ILE A 93 -16.81 -1.73 2.98
N GLU A 94 -17.60 -2.44 3.80
CA GLU A 94 -19.00 -2.74 3.48
C GLU A 94 -19.92 -1.54 3.67
N THR A 95 -19.55 -0.61 4.55
CA THR A 95 -20.36 0.58 4.84
C THR A 95 -19.74 1.88 4.32
N ALA A 96 -18.52 1.82 3.78
CA ALA A 96 -17.81 3.01 3.31
C ALA A 96 -18.44 3.59 2.04
N ALA A 97 -18.34 4.91 1.90
CA ALA A 97 -18.78 5.62 0.71
C ALA A 97 -17.71 5.52 -0.39
N ILE A 98 -17.55 4.33 -0.95
CA ILE A 98 -16.60 4.04 -2.03
C ILE A 98 -17.36 3.43 -3.22
N SER A 99 -16.73 3.45 -4.40
CA SER A 99 -17.32 2.83 -5.59
C SER A 99 -17.42 1.32 -5.44
N GLU A 100 -18.37 0.70 -6.14
CA GLU A 100 -18.47 -0.76 -6.15
C GLU A 100 -17.21 -1.42 -6.72
N CYS A 101 -16.59 -0.80 -7.71
CA CYS A 101 -15.32 -1.25 -8.26
C CYS A 101 -14.25 -1.36 -7.16
N HIS A 102 -14.11 -0.32 -6.36
CA HIS A 102 -13.14 -0.29 -5.26
C HIS A 102 -13.50 -1.30 -4.16
N ARG A 103 -14.79 -1.39 -3.81
CA ARG A 103 -15.26 -2.34 -2.79
C ARG A 103 -15.02 -3.78 -3.20
N ASP A 104 -15.35 -4.14 -4.43
CA ASP A 104 -15.13 -5.50 -4.95
C ASP A 104 -13.65 -5.84 -4.99
N PHE A 105 -12.81 -4.88 -5.38
CA PHE A 105 -11.36 -5.06 -5.35
C PHE A 105 -10.89 -5.40 -3.93
N LEU A 106 -11.31 -4.63 -2.92
CA LEU A 106 -10.92 -4.86 -1.54
C LEU A 106 -11.45 -6.19 -0.99
N ARG A 107 -12.68 -6.57 -1.37
CA ARG A 107 -13.24 -7.87 -1.01
C ARG A 107 -12.38 -9.02 -1.56
N ASN A 108 -11.94 -8.90 -2.80
CA ASN A 108 -11.09 -9.92 -3.43
C ASN A 108 -9.76 -10.08 -2.71
N LEU A 109 -9.26 -9.03 -2.08
CA LEU A 109 -8.06 -9.08 -1.25
C LEU A 109 -8.34 -9.48 0.20
N LYS A 110 -9.59 -9.83 0.54
CA LYS A 110 -10.03 -10.17 1.90
C LYS A 110 -9.85 -9.02 2.88
N VAL A 111 -9.91 -7.80 2.41
CA VAL A 111 -9.80 -6.61 3.27
C VAL A 111 -11.13 -6.33 3.93
N ARG A 112 -11.13 -6.06 5.23
CA ARG A 112 -12.30 -5.54 5.93
C ARG A 112 -12.13 -4.06 6.29
N ALA A 113 -10.94 -3.67 6.71
CA ALA A 113 -10.59 -2.28 7.00
C ALA A 113 -9.29 -1.91 6.29
N ASN A 114 -9.18 -0.67 5.84
CA ASN A 114 -8.09 -0.22 4.98
C ASN A 114 -7.61 1.17 5.39
N LEU A 115 -6.28 1.33 5.49
CA LEU A 115 -5.66 2.64 5.72
C LEU A 115 -4.53 2.81 4.71
N ALA A 116 -4.67 3.75 3.80
CA ALA A 116 -3.69 4.00 2.75
C ALA A 116 -3.15 5.43 2.83
N VAL A 117 -1.83 5.56 2.77
CA VAL A 117 -1.15 6.85 2.71
C VAL A 117 -0.15 6.86 1.55
N PRO A 118 0.16 8.03 1.00
CA PRO A 118 1.09 8.10 -0.13
C PRO A 118 2.53 7.91 0.31
N ILE A 119 3.32 7.28 -0.56
CA ILE A 119 4.78 7.31 -0.52
C ILE A 119 5.22 8.19 -1.70
N LEU A 120 5.92 9.27 -1.41
CA LEU A 120 6.32 10.23 -2.42
C LEU A 120 7.82 10.11 -2.72
N ASN A 121 8.17 10.34 -3.98
CA ASN A 121 9.55 10.44 -4.41
C ASN A 121 9.68 11.78 -5.13
N ASN A 122 10.41 12.72 -4.53
CA ASN A 122 10.56 14.11 -5.01
C ASN A 122 9.19 14.78 -5.25
N GLY A 123 8.25 14.55 -4.32
CA GLY A 123 6.90 15.13 -4.39
C GLY A 123 5.95 14.44 -5.35
N LYS A 124 6.42 13.39 -6.04
CA LYS A 124 5.58 12.62 -6.96
C LYS A 124 5.18 11.28 -6.34
N LEU A 125 4.02 10.81 -6.70
CA LEU A 125 3.47 9.56 -6.15
C LEU A 125 4.27 8.35 -6.66
N TRP A 126 5.09 7.77 -5.79
CA TRP A 126 5.80 6.53 -6.03
C TRP A 126 4.85 5.33 -5.87
N GLY A 127 4.06 5.37 -4.83
CA GLY A 127 3.16 4.29 -4.48
C GLY A 127 2.40 4.61 -3.21
N LEU A 128 1.85 3.56 -2.59
CA LEU A 128 1.06 3.67 -1.36
C LEU A 128 1.63 2.74 -0.29
N LEU A 129 1.62 3.21 0.94
CA LEU A 129 1.81 2.39 2.13
C LEU A 129 0.42 2.08 2.67
N ILE A 130 0.08 0.80 2.75
CA ILE A 130 -1.30 0.39 3.05
C ILE A 130 -1.30 -0.62 4.19
N ALA A 131 -2.18 -0.38 5.19
CA ALA A 131 -2.47 -1.32 6.25
C ALA A 131 -3.84 -1.94 6.00
N HIS A 132 -3.91 -3.27 6.05
CA HIS A 132 -5.14 -4.03 5.89
C HIS A 132 -5.45 -4.83 7.14
N HIS A 133 -6.67 -4.68 7.65
CA HIS A 133 -7.23 -5.58 8.65
C HIS A 133 -8.25 -6.46 7.95
N CYS A 134 -8.06 -7.78 8.02
CA CYS A 134 -8.80 -8.73 7.19
C CYS A 134 -9.91 -9.44 7.96
N ARG A 135 -9.73 -9.63 9.25
CA ARG A 135 -10.62 -10.47 10.07
C ARG A 135 -11.83 -9.73 10.64
N ASP A 136 -11.76 -8.41 10.72
CA ASP A 136 -12.83 -7.61 11.31
C ASP A 136 -12.69 -6.15 10.87
N THR A 137 -13.70 -5.35 11.21
CA THR A 137 -13.64 -3.91 11.08
C THR A 137 -12.57 -3.35 12.01
N ARG A 138 -12.07 -2.16 11.71
CA ARG A 138 -11.07 -1.51 12.54
C ARG A 138 -11.20 0.00 12.43
N SER A 139 -11.42 0.64 13.56
CA SER A 139 -11.40 2.09 13.64
C SER A 139 -9.96 2.58 13.60
N TRP A 140 -9.72 3.62 12.82
CA TRP A 140 -8.40 4.23 12.68
C TRP A 140 -8.38 5.54 13.46
N SER A 141 -7.57 5.62 14.52
CA SER A 141 -7.42 6.84 15.31
C SER A 141 -6.52 7.85 14.58
N GLU A 142 -6.57 9.10 14.99
CA GLU A 142 -5.64 10.12 14.49
C GLU A 142 -4.19 9.70 14.74
N SER A 143 -3.93 9.09 15.88
CA SER A 143 -2.62 8.56 16.24
C SER A 143 -2.16 7.47 15.26
N ASP A 144 -3.07 6.55 14.90
CA ASP A 144 -2.78 5.51 13.90
C ASP A 144 -2.38 6.14 12.57
N ILE A 145 -3.15 7.12 12.11
CA ILE A 145 -2.91 7.80 10.83
C ILE A 145 -1.55 8.49 10.84
N LEU A 146 -1.23 9.21 11.92
CA LEU A 146 0.06 9.90 12.05
C LEU A 146 1.23 8.92 12.03
N VAL A 147 1.09 7.77 12.68
CA VAL A 147 2.15 6.74 12.70
C VAL A 147 2.38 6.19 11.30
N VAL A 148 1.30 5.93 10.54
CA VAL A 148 1.44 5.44 9.16
C VAL A 148 2.05 6.50 8.25
N GLN A 149 1.64 7.75 8.39
CA GLN A 149 2.22 8.86 7.61
C GLN A 149 3.72 9.03 7.90
N LYS A 150 4.10 8.92 9.16
CA LYS A 150 5.51 8.99 9.55
C LYS A 150 6.30 7.82 8.98
N ALA A 151 5.73 6.63 9.01
CA ALA A 151 6.35 5.45 8.42
C ALA A 151 6.58 5.64 6.92
N ALA A 152 5.59 6.20 6.20
CA ALA A 152 5.74 6.51 4.78
C ALA A 152 6.90 7.49 4.53
N GLN A 153 7.03 8.52 5.36
CA GLN A 153 8.12 9.49 5.26
C GLN A 153 9.48 8.83 5.50
N GLU A 154 9.57 7.90 6.46
CA GLU A 154 10.80 7.15 6.70
C GLU A 154 11.15 6.27 5.50
N LEU A 155 10.17 5.62 4.89
CA LEU A 155 10.38 4.79 3.70
C LEU A 155 10.88 5.61 2.50
N GLU A 156 10.47 6.87 2.38
CA GLU A 156 10.94 7.76 1.32
C GLU A 156 12.46 7.98 1.39
N MET A 157 13.07 7.71 2.54
CA MET A 157 14.52 7.82 2.71
C MET A 157 15.27 6.58 2.24
N SER A 158 14.59 5.48 1.97
CA SER A 158 15.22 4.27 1.44
C SER A 158 15.77 4.53 0.03
N PRO A 159 17.06 4.19 -0.23
CA PRO A 159 17.60 4.30 -1.59
C PRO A 159 16.82 3.49 -2.62
N VAL A 160 16.25 2.36 -2.21
CA VAL A 160 15.45 1.52 -3.13
C VAL A 160 14.22 2.27 -3.62
N ILE A 161 13.56 3.03 -2.74
CA ILE A 161 12.38 3.83 -3.11
C ILE A 161 12.82 5.10 -3.82
N ARG A 162 13.82 5.79 -3.27
CA ARG A 162 14.29 7.07 -3.80
C ARG A 162 14.86 6.96 -5.21
N ASP A 163 15.50 5.84 -5.53
CA ASP A 163 16.15 5.63 -6.82
C ASP A 163 15.25 4.93 -7.85
N ASN A 164 14.01 4.69 -7.49
CA ASN A 164 12.98 4.13 -8.36
C ASN A 164 11.77 5.08 -8.42
#